data_79117a940c5759dd6109c4793ab6a0ef
#
_entry.id   79117a940c5759dd6109c4793ab6a0ef
#
_cell.length_a   1.000
_cell.length_b   1.000
_cell.length_c   1.000
_cell.angle_alpha   90.00
_cell.angle_beta   90.00
_cell.angle_gamma   90.00
#
_symmetry.space_group_name_H-M   'P 1'
#
loop_
_entity.id
_entity.type
_entity.pdbx_description
1 polymer ?
#
loop_
_entity_poly.entity_id
_entity_poly.type
_entity_poly.pdbx_seq_one_letter_code
_entity_poly.pdbx_strand_id
1 'polypeptide(L)'
;MIRRVTESELPLCLRVIHEAFGTVAEEFGLTPDNCPTNGAFMPLTRLLEDYRKGDAMFVCREGGAIAGFMQLSRRGQAVYELEKLAVLPEYRHRGYGKALLGFAKQEAAANGAARIHIGIIEENERLKRWYLANGFVHMGTRVFSHLPFTVGFLETACGG
;
A
#
# COMPACT_ATOMS: atom_id res chain seq x y z
N MET A 1 14.92 -0.36 9.35
CA MET A 1 15.63 -0.63 8.10
C MET A 1 14.70 -1.26 7.08
N ILE A 2 14.75 -0.75 5.85
CA ILE A 2 13.86 -1.19 4.77
C ILE A 2 14.69 -2.02 3.79
N ARG A 3 14.19 -3.17 3.39
CA ARG A 3 14.86 -4.03 2.42
C ARG A 3 13.85 -4.76 1.53
N ARG A 4 14.34 -5.26 0.41
CA ARG A 4 13.53 -6.02 -0.54
C ARG A 4 13.08 -7.34 0.09
N VAL A 5 11.83 -7.71 -0.19
CA VAL A 5 11.22 -8.96 0.25
C VAL A 5 11.83 -10.13 -0.52
N THR A 6 12.06 -11.25 0.15
CA THR A 6 12.36 -12.52 -0.50
C THR A 6 11.08 -13.35 -0.61
N GLU A 7 11.05 -14.28 -1.57
CA GLU A 7 9.84 -15.07 -1.79
C GLU A 7 9.41 -15.84 -0.55
N SER A 8 10.37 -16.38 0.21
CA SER A 8 10.09 -17.15 1.42
C SER A 8 9.44 -16.32 2.54
N GLU A 9 9.53 -14.99 2.46
CA GLU A 9 8.94 -14.10 3.45
C GLU A 9 7.48 -13.73 3.15
N LEU A 10 6.97 -14.09 1.98
CA LEU A 10 5.62 -13.69 1.58
C LEU A 10 4.53 -14.11 2.57
N PRO A 11 4.56 -15.29 3.19
CA PRO A 11 3.56 -15.61 4.21
C PRO A 11 3.56 -14.65 5.40
N LEU A 12 4.74 -14.19 5.83
CA LEU A 12 4.85 -13.19 6.89
C LEU A 12 4.35 -11.83 6.42
N CYS A 13 4.65 -11.46 5.19
CA CYS A 13 4.15 -10.22 4.59
C CYS A 13 2.63 -10.24 4.49
N LEU A 14 2.05 -11.37 4.09
CA LEU A 14 0.60 -11.53 3.99
C LEU A 14 -0.08 -11.29 5.34
N ARG A 15 0.52 -11.80 6.41
CA ARG A 15 0.00 -11.57 7.75
C ARG A 15 -0.02 -10.08 8.10
N VAL A 16 1.04 -9.36 7.77
CA VAL A 16 1.10 -7.90 7.99
C VAL A 16 0.01 -7.20 7.20
N ILE A 17 -0.18 -7.59 5.94
CA ILE A 17 -1.22 -7.03 5.08
C ILE A 17 -2.60 -7.30 5.68
N HIS A 18 -2.89 -8.55 6.06
CA HIS A 18 -4.18 -8.91 6.64
C HIS A 18 -4.49 -8.12 7.90
N GLU A 19 -3.54 -8.02 8.82
CA GLU A 19 -3.76 -7.33 10.08
C GLU A 19 -3.92 -5.83 9.88
N ALA A 20 -3.09 -5.22 9.03
CA ALA A 20 -3.16 -3.78 8.78
C ALA A 20 -4.44 -3.38 8.05
N PHE A 21 -4.77 -4.08 6.97
CA PHE A 21 -5.99 -3.81 6.21
C PHE A 21 -7.24 -4.27 6.94
N GLY A 22 -7.10 -5.26 7.83
CA GLY A 22 -8.22 -5.77 8.64
C GLY A 22 -8.84 -4.71 9.55
N THR A 23 -8.03 -3.79 10.09
CA THR A 23 -8.56 -2.70 10.93
C THR A 23 -9.43 -1.75 10.11
N VAL A 24 -9.03 -1.48 8.86
CA VAL A 24 -9.80 -0.62 7.96
C VAL A 24 -11.06 -1.35 7.48
N ALA A 25 -10.95 -2.63 7.14
CA ALA A 25 -12.10 -3.43 6.73
C ALA A 25 -13.15 -3.46 7.82
N GLU A 26 -12.75 -3.63 9.08
CA GLU A 26 -13.67 -3.60 10.21
C GLU A 26 -14.34 -2.23 10.35
N GLU A 27 -13.56 -1.16 10.26
CA GLU A 27 -14.09 0.21 10.38
C GLU A 27 -15.13 0.53 9.31
N PHE A 28 -14.91 0.10 8.07
CA PHE A 28 -15.76 0.42 6.93
C PHE A 28 -16.73 -0.71 6.56
N GLY A 29 -16.84 -1.74 7.39
CA GLY A 29 -17.79 -2.83 7.17
C GLY A 29 -17.49 -3.66 5.93
N LEU A 30 -16.22 -3.82 5.57
CA LEU A 30 -15.82 -4.62 4.42
C LEU A 30 -15.75 -6.09 4.80
N THR A 31 -16.28 -6.95 3.92
CA THR A 31 -16.32 -8.40 4.11
C THR A 31 -15.83 -9.09 2.85
N PRO A 32 -15.51 -10.40 2.91
CA PRO A 32 -15.21 -11.14 1.69
C PRO A 32 -16.33 -11.15 0.66
N ASP A 33 -17.57 -10.94 1.11
CA ASP A 33 -18.73 -10.89 0.20
C ASP A 33 -18.86 -9.56 -0.51
N ASN A 34 -18.70 -8.43 0.20
CA ASN A 34 -18.92 -7.12 -0.42
C ASN A 34 -17.65 -6.50 -0.99
N CYS A 35 -16.47 -6.97 -0.59
CA CYS A 35 -15.19 -6.44 -1.08
C CYS A 35 -14.10 -7.53 -1.06
N PRO A 36 -14.24 -8.59 -1.88
CA PRO A 36 -13.30 -9.73 -1.85
C PRO A 36 -11.88 -9.36 -2.24
N THR A 37 -11.68 -8.25 -2.94
CA THR A 37 -10.34 -7.82 -3.41
C THR A 37 -9.58 -6.99 -2.39
N ASN A 38 -10.19 -6.68 -1.23
CA ASN A 38 -9.48 -5.90 -0.20
C ASN A 38 -8.28 -6.68 0.34
N GLY A 39 -7.22 -5.95 0.71
CA GLY A 39 -6.02 -6.56 1.26
C GLY A 39 -6.26 -7.42 2.50
N ALA A 40 -7.30 -7.10 3.30
CA ALA A 40 -7.67 -7.90 4.47
C ALA A 40 -8.03 -9.35 4.13
N PHE A 41 -8.46 -9.60 2.88
CA PHE A 41 -8.93 -10.92 2.43
C PHE A 41 -8.07 -11.51 1.32
N MET A 42 -6.92 -10.90 1.05
CA MET A 42 -6.03 -11.33 -0.04
C MET A 42 -5.49 -12.73 0.22
N PRO A 43 -5.57 -13.65 -0.78
CA PRO A 43 -4.94 -14.96 -0.65
C PRO A 43 -3.44 -14.90 -0.95
N LEU A 44 -2.69 -15.83 -0.37
CA LEU A 44 -1.24 -15.91 -0.60
C LEU A 44 -0.91 -16.08 -2.09
N THR A 45 -1.73 -16.83 -2.83
CA THR A 45 -1.54 -17.04 -4.26
C THR A 45 -1.48 -15.73 -5.03
N ARG A 46 -2.32 -14.75 -4.68
CA ARG A 46 -2.33 -13.44 -5.34
C ARG A 46 -1.04 -12.66 -5.03
N LEU A 47 -0.59 -12.68 -3.79
CA LEU A 47 0.65 -12.00 -3.41
C LEU A 47 1.85 -12.63 -4.12
N LEU A 48 1.86 -13.96 -4.22
CA LEU A 48 2.90 -14.70 -4.93
C LEU A 48 2.90 -14.37 -6.43
N GLU A 49 1.73 -14.27 -7.05
CA GLU A 49 1.62 -13.86 -8.45
C GLU A 49 2.19 -12.48 -8.66
N ASP A 50 1.84 -11.52 -7.80
CA ASP A 50 2.35 -10.15 -7.89
C ASP A 50 3.87 -10.14 -7.75
N TYR A 51 4.42 -10.90 -6.82
CA TYR A 51 5.86 -11.01 -6.63
C TYR A 51 6.55 -11.57 -7.89
N ARG A 52 6.02 -12.65 -8.44
CA ARG A 52 6.63 -13.32 -9.58
C ARG A 52 6.51 -12.54 -10.89
N LYS A 53 5.49 -11.71 -11.03
CA LYS A 53 5.38 -10.85 -12.21
C LYS A 53 6.30 -9.63 -12.13
N GLY A 54 6.96 -9.39 -10.98
CA GLY A 54 7.99 -8.38 -10.85
C GLY A 54 7.62 -7.13 -10.07
N ASP A 55 6.49 -7.12 -9.36
CA ASP A 55 6.15 -6.00 -8.48
C ASP A 55 7.25 -5.84 -7.42
N ALA A 56 7.62 -4.60 -7.12
CA ALA A 56 8.64 -4.29 -6.12
C ALA A 56 8.02 -4.32 -4.73
N MET A 57 8.55 -5.18 -3.87
CA MET A 57 8.04 -5.35 -2.51
C MET A 57 9.15 -5.14 -1.49
N PHE A 58 8.85 -4.37 -0.45
CA PHE A 58 9.81 -4.01 0.59
C PHE A 58 9.17 -4.15 1.97
N VAL A 59 10.00 -4.48 2.95
CA VAL A 59 9.59 -4.56 4.36
C VAL A 59 10.48 -3.68 5.21
N CYS A 60 9.91 -3.16 6.29
CA CYS A 60 10.67 -2.56 7.38
C CYS A 60 10.57 -3.47 8.60
N ARG A 61 11.66 -3.56 9.36
CA ARG A 61 11.75 -4.43 10.51
C ARG A 61 12.04 -3.63 11.78
N GLU A 62 11.47 -4.10 12.88
CA GLU A 62 11.86 -3.67 14.21
C GLU A 62 12.29 -4.92 14.97
N GLY A 63 13.59 -4.99 15.31
CA GLY A 63 14.15 -6.22 15.82
C GLY A 63 14.06 -7.33 14.77
N GLY A 64 13.58 -8.50 15.15
CA GLY A 64 13.40 -9.62 14.24
C GLY A 64 12.06 -9.64 13.53
N ALA A 65 11.15 -8.71 13.84
CA ALA A 65 9.77 -8.73 13.35
C ALA A 65 9.59 -7.77 12.17
N ILE A 66 8.71 -8.15 11.23
CA ILE A 66 8.28 -7.25 10.16
C ILE A 66 7.24 -6.31 10.73
N ALA A 67 7.54 -5.01 10.72
CA ALA A 67 6.64 -3.97 11.22
C ALA A 67 5.74 -3.41 10.12
N GLY A 68 6.21 -3.41 8.87
CA GLY A 68 5.48 -2.85 7.75
C GLY A 68 5.89 -3.44 6.41
N PHE A 69 5.04 -3.22 5.41
CA PHE A 69 5.17 -3.77 4.06
C PHE A 69 4.74 -2.72 3.05
N MET A 70 5.38 -2.72 1.89
CA MET A 70 5.05 -1.82 0.81
C MET A 70 5.21 -2.54 -0.52
N GLN A 71 4.29 -2.28 -1.45
CA GLN A 71 4.30 -2.87 -2.78
C GLN A 71 4.08 -1.80 -3.84
N LEU A 72 4.98 -1.75 -4.83
CA LEU A 72 4.90 -0.87 -5.97
C LEU A 72 4.73 -1.69 -7.25
N SER A 73 3.87 -1.25 -8.15
CA SER A 73 3.75 -1.81 -9.48
C SER A 73 3.95 -0.74 -10.54
N ARG A 74 4.58 -1.12 -11.66
CA ARG A 74 4.78 -0.19 -12.77
C ARG A 74 3.49 -0.08 -13.58
N ARG A 75 3.03 1.15 -13.82
CA ARG A 75 1.81 1.43 -14.59
C ARG A 75 2.08 2.10 -15.95
N GLY A 76 3.33 2.28 -16.30
CA GLY A 76 3.77 2.92 -17.53
C GLY A 76 5.21 3.30 -17.38
N GLN A 77 5.74 4.07 -18.33
CA GLN A 77 7.16 4.42 -18.26
C GLN A 77 7.47 5.36 -17.10
N ALA A 78 6.56 6.26 -16.79
CA ALA A 78 6.82 7.32 -15.82
C ALA A 78 5.95 7.23 -14.55
N VAL A 79 5.10 6.22 -14.43
CA VAL A 79 4.13 6.12 -13.33
C VAL A 79 4.23 4.77 -12.65
N TYR A 80 4.36 4.82 -11.31
CA TYR A 80 4.24 3.65 -10.45
C TYR A 80 2.97 3.79 -9.61
N GLU A 81 2.36 2.67 -9.29
CA GLU A 81 1.24 2.64 -8.37
C GLU A 81 1.70 2.05 -7.04
N LEU A 82 1.38 2.75 -5.95
CA LEU A 82 1.54 2.20 -4.61
C LEU A 82 0.35 1.30 -4.33
N GLU A 83 0.55 0.01 -4.56
CA GLU A 83 -0.52 -1.00 -4.43
C GLU A 83 -0.92 -1.20 -2.98
N LYS A 84 0.07 -1.27 -2.10
CA LYS A 84 -0.15 -1.50 -0.68
C LYS A 84 0.90 -0.78 0.14
N LEU A 85 0.45 -0.19 1.23
CA LEU A 85 1.30 0.35 2.28
C LEU A 85 0.65 -0.10 3.59
N ALA A 86 1.30 -0.98 4.30
CA ALA A 86 0.73 -1.61 5.49
C ALA A 86 1.72 -1.52 6.66
N VAL A 87 1.25 -1.02 7.79
CA VAL A 87 2.01 -1.02 9.05
C VAL A 87 1.15 -1.73 10.08
N LEU A 88 1.75 -2.70 10.79
CA LEU A 88 1.02 -3.40 11.86
C LEU A 88 0.47 -2.39 12.86
N PRO A 89 -0.75 -2.62 13.37
CA PRO A 89 -1.36 -1.67 14.31
C PRO A 89 -0.48 -1.31 15.50
N GLU A 90 0.24 -2.28 16.07
CA GLU A 90 1.10 -2.05 17.22
C GLU A 90 2.34 -1.22 16.91
N TYR A 91 2.68 -1.06 15.63
CA TYR A 91 3.83 -0.26 15.21
C TYR A 91 3.44 1.08 14.59
N ARG A 92 2.14 1.42 14.59
CA ARG A 92 1.67 2.70 14.06
C ARG A 92 2.15 3.86 14.92
N HIS A 93 2.19 5.05 14.31
CA HIS A 93 2.60 6.31 14.96
C HIS A 93 4.06 6.32 15.41
N ARG A 94 4.91 5.49 14.79
CA ARG A 94 6.35 5.44 15.04
C ARG A 94 7.17 5.84 13.82
N GLY A 95 6.54 6.33 12.74
CA GLY A 95 7.22 6.79 11.55
C GLY A 95 7.50 5.73 10.49
N TYR A 96 7.07 4.49 10.68
CA TYR A 96 7.32 3.43 9.70
C TYR A 96 6.60 3.68 8.38
N GLY A 97 5.34 4.14 8.42
CA GLY A 97 4.60 4.46 7.20
C GLY A 97 5.27 5.55 6.39
N LYS A 98 5.71 6.60 7.06
CA LYS A 98 6.43 7.71 6.42
C LYS A 98 7.76 7.25 5.82
N ALA A 99 8.49 6.40 6.53
CA ALA A 99 9.76 5.86 6.05
C ALA A 99 9.57 4.99 4.81
N LEU A 100 8.56 4.11 4.83
CA LEU A 100 8.23 3.27 3.68
C LEU A 100 7.82 4.13 2.47
N LEU A 101 7.01 5.16 2.71
CA LEU A 101 6.57 6.05 1.63
C LEU A 101 7.75 6.82 1.02
N GLY A 102 8.67 7.31 1.85
CA GLY A 102 9.89 7.98 1.38
C GLY A 102 10.75 7.04 0.55
N PHE A 103 10.89 5.80 1.01
CA PHE A 103 11.62 4.78 0.27
C PHE A 103 10.94 4.46 -1.07
N ALA A 104 9.60 4.39 -1.09
CA ALA A 104 8.84 4.17 -2.31
C ALA A 104 9.13 5.25 -3.36
N LYS A 105 9.17 6.51 -2.93
CA LYS A 105 9.47 7.63 -3.83
C LYS A 105 10.88 7.51 -4.41
N GLN A 106 11.85 7.17 -3.57
CA GLN A 106 13.24 6.99 -4.02
C GLN A 106 13.38 5.82 -4.98
N GLU A 107 12.75 4.70 -4.66
CA GLU A 107 12.80 3.50 -5.50
C GLU A 107 12.15 3.77 -6.86
N ALA A 108 10.98 4.39 -6.88
CA ALA A 108 10.29 4.72 -8.11
C ALA A 108 11.13 5.68 -8.98
N ALA A 109 11.69 6.72 -8.38
CA ALA A 109 12.54 7.68 -9.08
C ALA A 109 13.79 7.00 -9.65
N ALA A 110 14.43 6.11 -8.90
CA ALA A 110 15.61 5.38 -9.35
C ALA A 110 15.30 4.47 -10.55
N ASN A 111 14.04 4.09 -10.74
CA ASN A 111 13.58 3.29 -11.88
C ASN A 111 12.90 4.13 -12.97
N GLY A 112 13.11 5.44 -12.94
CA GLY A 112 12.66 6.34 -14.01
C GLY A 112 11.24 6.86 -13.86
N ALA A 113 10.58 6.62 -12.75
CA ALA A 113 9.23 7.13 -12.52
C ALA A 113 9.24 8.60 -12.17
N ALA A 114 8.28 9.34 -12.71
CA ALA A 114 8.05 10.74 -12.36
C ALA A 114 7.02 10.88 -11.24
N ARG A 115 6.09 9.91 -11.13
CA ARG A 115 4.94 10.00 -10.23
C ARG A 115 4.58 8.65 -9.63
N ILE A 116 3.98 8.72 -8.44
CA ILE A 116 3.33 7.59 -7.78
C ILE A 116 1.86 7.91 -7.64
N HIS A 117 1.01 6.97 -8.05
CA HIS A 117 -0.45 7.03 -7.87
C HIS A 117 -0.87 6.08 -6.76
N ILE A 118 -1.94 6.45 -6.05
CA ILE A 118 -2.61 5.56 -5.10
C ILE A 118 -4.12 5.68 -5.24
N GLY A 119 -4.83 4.60 -4.89
CA GLY A 119 -6.28 4.61 -4.70
C GLY A 119 -6.58 4.32 -3.23
N ILE A 120 -7.47 5.09 -2.63
CA ILE A 120 -7.87 4.92 -1.23
C ILE A 120 -9.39 4.88 -1.14
N ILE A 121 -9.88 4.43 0.02
CA ILE A 121 -11.28 4.63 0.36
C ILE A 121 -11.46 6.12 0.62
N GLU A 122 -12.24 6.79 -0.25
CA GLU A 122 -12.43 8.24 -0.17
C GLU A 122 -13.01 8.65 1.20
N GLU A 123 -13.89 7.84 1.75
CA GLU A 123 -14.54 8.08 3.04
C GLU A 123 -13.59 7.95 4.23
N ASN A 124 -12.39 7.42 4.01
CA ASN A 124 -11.36 7.32 5.05
C ASN A 124 -10.61 8.66 5.17
N GLU A 125 -11.23 9.61 5.87
CA GLU A 125 -10.72 10.97 6.00
C GLU A 125 -9.35 11.02 6.67
N ARG A 126 -9.11 10.15 7.67
CA ARG A 126 -7.84 10.11 8.39
C ARG A 126 -6.70 9.72 7.47
N LEU A 127 -6.90 8.69 6.66
CA LEU A 127 -5.89 8.21 5.71
C LEU A 127 -5.64 9.25 4.61
N LYS A 128 -6.71 9.84 4.09
CA LYS A 128 -6.60 10.88 3.07
C LYS A 128 -5.75 12.06 3.58
N ARG A 129 -6.02 12.55 4.78
CA ARG A 129 -5.24 13.64 5.38
C ARG A 129 -3.77 13.25 5.54
N TRP A 130 -3.51 12.01 5.91
CA TRP A 130 -2.14 11.53 6.08
C TRP A 130 -1.37 11.58 4.75
N TYR A 131 -1.98 11.11 3.67
CA TYR A 131 -1.33 11.18 2.36
C TYR A 131 -1.15 12.62 1.89
N LEU A 132 -2.13 13.48 2.09
CA LEU A 132 -2.00 14.90 1.74
C LEU A 132 -0.85 15.56 2.51
N ALA A 133 -0.70 15.23 3.80
CA ALA A 133 0.39 15.74 4.62
C ALA A 133 1.76 15.22 4.18
N ASN A 134 1.80 14.13 3.42
CA ASN A 134 3.03 13.52 2.91
C ASN A 134 3.27 13.85 1.42
N GLY A 135 2.68 14.90 0.91
CA GLY A 135 2.98 15.43 -0.40
C GLY A 135 2.09 14.95 -1.54
N PHE A 136 1.08 14.13 -1.24
CA PHE A 136 0.13 13.71 -2.27
C PHE A 136 -0.89 14.81 -2.53
N VAL A 137 -1.40 14.83 -3.76
CA VAL A 137 -2.46 15.73 -4.21
C VAL A 137 -3.67 14.89 -4.59
N HIS A 138 -4.86 15.30 -4.14
CA HIS A 138 -6.10 14.61 -4.47
C HIS A 138 -6.48 14.92 -5.92
N MET A 139 -6.66 13.87 -6.73
CA MET A 139 -6.88 14.01 -8.17
C MET A 139 -8.32 13.83 -8.58
N GLY A 140 -9.15 13.24 -7.73
CA GLY A 140 -10.55 13.00 -8.03
C GLY A 140 -11.07 11.73 -7.38
N THR A 141 -12.32 11.40 -7.68
CA THR A 141 -12.98 10.22 -7.13
C THR A 141 -13.70 9.43 -8.22
N ARG A 142 -13.99 8.17 -7.93
CA ARG A 142 -14.77 7.33 -8.83
C ARG A 142 -15.56 6.29 -8.03
N VAL A 143 -16.81 6.09 -8.42
CA VAL A 143 -17.65 5.04 -7.89
C VAL A 143 -17.59 3.83 -8.81
N PHE A 144 -17.30 2.66 -8.25
CA PHE A 144 -17.27 1.39 -8.99
C PHE A 144 -18.42 0.53 -8.50
N SER A 145 -19.12 -0.11 -9.44
CA SER A 145 -20.30 -0.91 -9.11
C SER A 145 -19.98 -2.10 -8.19
N HIS A 146 -18.75 -2.60 -8.23
CA HIS A 146 -18.34 -3.76 -7.43
C HIS A 146 -17.74 -3.40 -6.07
N LEU A 147 -17.65 -2.10 -5.74
CA LEU A 147 -17.07 -1.65 -4.47
C LEU A 147 -18.13 -0.95 -3.62
N PRO A 148 -18.14 -1.19 -2.29
CA PRO A 148 -19.10 -0.57 -1.38
C PRO A 148 -18.70 0.83 -0.90
N PHE A 149 -17.68 1.43 -1.52
CA PHE A 149 -17.19 2.77 -1.17
C PHE A 149 -16.72 3.49 -2.42
N THR A 150 -16.54 4.81 -2.30
CA THR A 150 -15.97 5.63 -3.36
C THR A 150 -14.45 5.52 -3.32
N VAL A 151 -13.81 5.39 -4.47
CA VAL A 151 -12.34 5.38 -4.56
C VAL A 151 -11.86 6.81 -4.76
N GLY A 152 -10.93 7.24 -3.91
CA GLY A 152 -10.22 8.49 -4.07
C GLY A 152 -8.85 8.23 -4.71
N PHE A 153 -8.49 9.05 -5.69
CA PHE A 153 -7.20 8.94 -6.39
C PHE A 153 -6.30 10.08 -5.98
N LEU A 154 -5.08 9.75 -5.58
CA LEU A 154 -4.07 10.73 -5.20
C LEU A 154 -2.77 10.43 -5.95
N GLU A 155 -1.96 11.47 -6.14
CA GLU A 155 -0.66 11.28 -6.76
C GLU A 155 0.37 12.19 -6.12
N THR A 156 1.64 11.79 -6.21
CA THR A 156 2.78 12.59 -5.79
C THR A 156 3.90 12.49 -6.82
N ALA A 157 4.72 13.53 -6.89
CA ALA A 157 5.96 13.45 -7.65
C ALA A 157 6.99 12.60 -6.89
N CYS A 158 7.90 11.96 -7.62
CA CYS A 158 9.01 11.21 -7.05
C CYS A 158 10.31 11.98 -7.24
N GLY A 159 11.25 11.80 -6.30
CA GLY A 159 12.62 12.26 -6.47
C GLY A 159 12.76 13.77 -6.58
N GLY A 160 11.81 14.51 -6.05
CA GLY A 160 11.81 15.96 -6.15
C GLY A 160 12.32 16.66 -4.91
#